data_e1a4cbc4fd74fe74a4f95177a3a8be37
#
_entry.id   e1a4cbc4fd74fe74a4f95177a3a8be37
#
_cell.length_a   1.000
_cell.length_b   1.000
_cell.length_c   1.000
_cell.angle_alpha   90.00
_cell.angle_beta   90.00
_cell.angle_gamma   90.00
#
_symmetry.space_group_name_H-M   'P 1'
#
loop_
_entity.id
_entity.type
_entity.pdbx_description
1 polymer ?
#
loop_
_entity_poly.entity_id
_entity_poly.type
_entity_poly.pdbx_seq_one_letter_code
_entity_poly.pdbx_strand_id
1 'polypeptide(L)'
;MPAHPRPPAKQPVKQAVATGYGGAVSTVDPDASRTALEVLRRGGNAMDAAVAAGATLGVTEPYVAAIGGGGYMTYYDARTRRVHALDGREFAPKRMKQDAFIDPATGRPLPFDQAVTSGLGVGVPGTLAQWDLALRRFGTRDLGTLLRPAIKVADRGFVVDQEFHDQTSTNEARFRDIVPTRRLFLPGGKVPAVGSVFRNPDLAGTYRELARRGTDWFYEGGLGEEIARTVAKPPVDPKATRNVRPGLMERGDLAAYRAVPREPTHVPYRGTDVYGMPPSSSGGSTVGEALNILGNFRLDARDPVTALHYYLEASKLAYADRGRYVGDADKVDVPLDELLSSGFARERACLIKPDRAAAAPVAPGSPDGSYAPCVPPGTQTRALAFEGPQTTHLNVADKWGNVVAYTLSIEQFGGSGITVPGRGFLLNNELTDFSFQPPAPGQAPDPNLPGPRKRPRSSMSPTLVLKDGRPKLAVGTPGGSTIITTVLQILVNRIDLGMDLPTALNAPRATQRNTPQVFAEQPFIDRYGRDLAARGHRLEPFPGPPAGVIGAATGLEFLRPGLVQAVAEPTRRGGGSALVVRPSR
;
A
#
# COMPACT_ATOMS: atom_id res chain seq x y z
N MET A 1 -45.32 -22.51 4.72
CA MET A 1 -44.35 -23.23 3.86
C MET A 1 -42.95 -22.69 4.25
N PRO A 2 -41.99 -23.50 4.58
CA PRO A 2 -40.63 -23.02 4.81
C PRO A 2 -40.07 -22.45 3.50
N ALA A 3 -39.58 -21.22 3.55
CA ALA A 3 -38.96 -20.59 2.37
C ALA A 3 -37.77 -21.44 1.92
N HIS A 4 -37.79 -21.89 0.68
CA HIS A 4 -36.63 -22.55 0.08
C HIS A 4 -35.42 -21.62 0.17
N PRO A 5 -34.26 -22.09 0.60
CA PRO A 5 -33.05 -21.28 0.63
C PRO A 5 -32.78 -20.77 -0.80
N ARG A 6 -32.65 -19.45 -0.96
CA ARG A 6 -32.25 -18.87 -2.25
C ARG A 6 -30.89 -19.46 -2.64
N PRO A 7 -30.72 -19.87 -3.90
CA PRO A 7 -29.40 -20.34 -4.35
C PRO A 7 -28.34 -19.27 -4.07
N PRO A 8 -27.12 -19.65 -3.70
CA PRO A 8 -26.03 -18.72 -3.43
C PRO A 8 -25.85 -17.77 -4.63
N ALA A 9 -25.70 -16.49 -4.36
CA ALA A 9 -25.46 -15.51 -5.40
C ALA A 9 -24.14 -15.86 -6.10
N LYS A 10 -24.14 -15.84 -7.45
CA LYS A 10 -22.92 -16.13 -8.21
C LYS A 10 -21.88 -15.04 -7.94
N GLN A 11 -20.68 -15.48 -7.58
CA GLN A 11 -19.54 -14.57 -7.47
C GLN A 11 -19.26 -13.90 -8.84
N PRO A 12 -18.92 -12.60 -8.87
CA PRO A 12 -18.51 -11.96 -10.10
C PRO A 12 -17.25 -12.62 -10.65
N VAL A 13 -17.23 -12.86 -11.96
CA VAL A 13 -16.05 -13.42 -12.62
C VAL A 13 -14.92 -12.41 -12.58
N LYS A 14 -13.78 -12.79 -12.00
CA LYS A 14 -12.52 -12.04 -12.03
C LYS A 14 -11.79 -12.34 -13.34
N GLN A 15 -11.23 -11.31 -13.97
CA GLN A 15 -10.46 -11.43 -15.21
C GLN A 15 -9.05 -10.88 -14.98
N ALA A 16 -8.05 -11.75 -15.04
CA ALA A 16 -6.67 -11.36 -14.73
C ALA A 16 -6.04 -10.44 -15.80
N VAL A 17 -6.42 -10.57 -17.06
CA VAL A 17 -5.83 -9.81 -18.18
C VAL A 17 -6.91 -9.30 -19.12
N ALA A 18 -6.84 -8.03 -19.49
CA ALA A 18 -7.68 -7.43 -20.52
C ALA A 18 -6.84 -6.48 -21.39
N THR A 19 -6.97 -6.58 -22.71
CA THR A 19 -6.25 -5.70 -23.65
C THR A 19 -7.24 -4.95 -24.53
N GLY A 20 -7.05 -3.64 -24.74
CA GLY A 20 -7.96 -2.85 -25.53
C GLY A 20 -7.67 -1.35 -25.56
N TYR A 21 -8.68 -0.59 -25.95
CA TYR A 21 -8.60 0.84 -26.22
C TYR A 21 -9.57 1.65 -25.38
N GLY A 22 -9.32 2.96 -25.28
CA GLY A 22 -10.25 3.93 -24.71
C GLY A 22 -10.22 4.04 -23.18
N GLY A 23 -9.32 3.35 -22.55
CA GLY A 23 -9.09 3.32 -21.10
C GLY A 23 -9.02 1.90 -20.54
N ALA A 24 -8.37 1.75 -19.40
CA ALA A 24 -8.07 0.47 -18.75
C ALA A 24 -8.09 0.62 -17.24
N VAL A 25 -8.43 -0.47 -16.55
CA VAL A 25 -8.50 -0.55 -15.08
C VAL A 25 -7.95 -1.88 -14.62
N SER A 26 -7.18 -1.88 -13.55
CA SER A 26 -6.81 -3.09 -12.82
C SER A 26 -6.95 -2.87 -11.31
N THR A 27 -7.71 -3.73 -10.62
CA THR A 27 -7.90 -3.72 -9.17
C THR A 27 -7.94 -5.15 -8.64
N VAL A 28 -8.00 -5.32 -7.33
CA VAL A 28 -8.20 -6.63 -6.69
C VAL A 28 -9.68 -7.08 -6.70
N ASP A 29 -10.61 -6.15 -6.96
CA ASP A 29 -12.06 -6.39 -6.82
C ASP A 29 -12.84 -6.09 -8.11
N PRO A 30 -13.75 -6.99 -8.54
CA PRO A 30 -14.49 -6.82 -9.79
C PRO A 30 -15.57 -5.73 -9.75
N ASP A 31 -16.16 -5.40 -8.58
CA ASP A 31 -17.11 -4.31 -8.45
C ASP A 31 -16.41 -2.95 -8.58
N ALA A 32 -15.22 -2.83 -7.98
CA ALA A 32 -14.38 -1.64 -8.10
C ALA A 32 -13.90 -1.43 -9.55
N SER A 33 -13.44 -2.50 -10.22
CA SER A 33 -13.04 -2.42 -11.62
C SER A 33 -14.20 -2.04 -12.55
N ARG A 34 -15.41 -2.59 -12.33
CA ARG A 34 -16.61 -2.20 -13.08
C ARG A 34 -17.01 -0.76 -12.82
N THR A 35 -16.92 -0.29 -11.57
CA THR A 35 -17.18 1.12 -11.21
C THR A 35 -16.26 2.06 -11.97
N ALA A 36 -14.96 1.83 -11.93
CA ALA A 36 -13.98 2.65 -12.67
C ALA A 36 -14.25 2.62 -14.18
N LEU A 37 -14.51 1.44 -14.74
CA LEU A 37 -14.82 1.29 -16.16
C LEU A 37 -16.07 2.06 -16.58
N GLU A 38 -17.11 2.06 -15.75
CA GLU A 38 -18.33 2.81 -16.01
C GLU A 38 -18.09 4.33 -15.99
N VAL A 39 -17.27 4.83 -15.04
CA VAL A 39 -16.87 6.24 -15.00
C VAL A 39 -16.14 6.62 -16.29
N LEU A 40 -15.17 5.81 -16.75
CA LEU A 40 -14.44 6.04 -18.00
C LEU A 40 -15.38 6.05 -19.21
N ARG A 41 -16.32 5.10 -19.31
CA ARG A 41 -17.31 5.00 -20.40
C ARG A 41 -18.25 6.20 -20.45
N ARG A 42 -18.56 6.78 -19.30
CA ARG A 42 -19.39 7.99 -19.18
C ARG A 42 -18.60 9.29 -19.35
N GLY A 43 -17.36 9.22 -19.76
CA GLY A 43 -16.51 10.38 -20.09
C GLY A 43 -15.86 11.03 -18.88
N GLY A 44 -15.76 10.35 -17.73
CA GLY A 44 -14.85 10.70 -16.64
C GLY A 44 -13.41 10.37 -17.03
N ASN A 45 -12.45 11.04 -16.41
CA ASN A 45 -11.04 10.80 -16.63
C ASN A 45 -10.45 9.73 -15.67
N ALA A 46 -9.16 9.46 -15.78
CA ALA A 46 -8.47 8.46 -14.95
C ALA A 46 -8.55 8.77 -13.46
N MET A 47 -8.49 10.06 -13.07
CA MET A 47 -8.59 10.47 -11.67
C MET A 47 -10.01 10.25 -11.11
N ASP A 48 -11.04 10.64 -11.86
CA ASP A 48 -12.45 10.39 -11.50
C ASP A 48 -12.68 8.89 -11.27
N ALA A 49 -12.20 8.06 -12.19
CA ALA A 49 -12.37 6.61 -12.12
C ALA A 49 -11.60 5.98 -10.96
N ALA A 50 -10.39 6.48 -10.64
CA ALA A 50 -9.60 6.00 -9.51
C ALA A 50 -10.27 6.32 -8.16
N VAL A 51 -10.84 7.53 -8.00
CA VAL A 51 -11.58 7.89 -6.78
C VAL A 51 -12.85 7.05 -6.63
N ALA A 52 -13.61 6.85 -7.70
CA ALA A 52 -14.82 6.01 -7.66
C ALA A 52 -14.51 4.54 -7.35
N ALA A 53 -13.41 4.01 -7.90
CA ALA A 53 -12.92 2.67 -7.58
C ALA A 53 -12.47 2.57 -6.12
N GLY A 54 -11.71 3.55 -5.62
CA GLY A 54 -11.28 3.62 -4.22
C GLY A 54 -12.47 3.64 -3.25
N ALA A 55 -13.51 4.41 -3.56
CA ALA A 55 -14.74 4.43 -2.78
C ALA A 55 -15.45 3.07 -2.79
N THR A 56 -15.46 2.37 -3.94
CA THR A 56 -16.06 1.04 -4.05
C THR A 56 -15.23 -0.01 -3.29
N LEU A 57 -13.90 0.04 -3.36
CA LEU A 57 -13.01 -0.80 -2.55
C LEU A 57 -13.25 -0.61 -1.05
N GLY A 58 -13.54 0.62 -0.59
CA GLY A 58 -13.93 0.86 0.80
C GLY A 58 -15.21 0.12 1.24
N VAL A 59 -16.02 -0.35 0.28
CA VAL A 59 -17.21 -1.18 0.53
C VAL A 59 -16.88 -2.67 0.43
N THR A 60 -16.19 -3.09 -0.65
CA THR A 60 -15.96 -4.50 -1.00
C THR A 60 -14.70 -5.08 -0.36
N GLU A 61 -13.72 -4.24 -0.06
CA GLU A 61 -12.44 -4.56 0.60
C GLU A 61 -12.25 -3.75 1.90
N PRO A 62 -13.25 -3.72 2.82
CA PRO A 62 -13.26 -2.80 3.97
C PRO A 62 -12.12 -3.02 4.97
N TYR A 63 -11.45 -4.17 4.89
CA TYR A 63 -10.35 -4.53 5.77
C TYR A 63 -8.99 -3.99 5.34
N VAL A 64 -8.90 -3.45 4.11
CA VAL A 64 -7.65 -2.92 3.54
C VAL A 64 -7.83 -1.54 2.90
N ALA A 65 -9.07 -1.10 2.66
CA ALA A 65 -9.40 0.21 2.12
C ALA A 65 -10.62 0.79 2.83
N ALA A 66 -10.51 1.98 3.35
CA ALA A 66 -11.64 2.68 3.97
C ALA A 66 -11.38 4.20 3.99
N ILE A 67 -12.44 4.98 4.13
CA ILE A 67 -12.31 6.43 4.37
C ILE A 67 -11.72 6.76 5.74
N GLY A 68 -11.63 5.79 6.64
CA GLY A 68 -10.91 5.87 7.90
C GLY A 68 -9.40 5.63 7.80
N GLY A 69 -8.86 5.52 6.59
CA GLY A 69 -7.46 5.27 6.26
C GLY A 69 -6.80 6.37 5.45
N GLY A 70 -5.78 6.00 4.69
CA GLY A 70 -5.03 6.89 3.81
C GLY A 70 -4.43 6.20 2.59
N GLY A 71 -3.47 6.84 1.95
CA GLY A 71 -2.81 6.27 0.79
C GLY A 71 -1.95 7.25 0.02
N TYR A 72 -1.41 6.75 -1.10
CA TYR A 72 -0.57 7.52 -2.00
C TYR A 72 -0.96 7.30 -3.45
N MET A 73 -0.98 8.40 -4.22
CA MET A 73 -1.22 8.38 -5.66
C MET A 73 0.00 8.91 -6.41
N THR A 74 0.38 8.23 -7.48
CA THR A 74 1.17 8.81 -8.56
C THR A 74 0.28 9.00 -9.79
N TYR A 75 0.35 10.15 -10.42
CA TYR A 75 -0.51 10.55 -11.52
C TYR A 75 0.30 11.13 -12.68
N TYR A 76 0.16 10.56 -13.87
CA TYR A 76 0.67 11.14 -15.10
C TYR A 76 -0.42 11.97 -15.78
N ASP A 77 -0.18 13.27 -15.90
CA ASP A 77 -1.01 14.20 -16.67
C ASP A 77 -0.54 14.22 -18.14
N ALA A 78 -1.32 13.63 -19.01
CA ALA A 78 -1.00 13.54 -20.44
C ALA A 78 -0.94 14.90 -21.15
N ARG A 79 -1.65 15.92 -20.65
CA ARG A 79 -1.66 17.27 -21.19
C ARG A 79 -0.33 17.99 -20.95
N THR A 80 0.21 17.88 -19.75
CA THR A 80 1.48 18.51 -19.36
C THR A 80 2.69 17.59 -19.51
N ARG A 81 2.45 16.27 -19.68
CA ARG A 81 3.46 15.19 -19.68
C ARG A 81 4.27 15.15 -18.39
N ARG A 82 3.67 15.50 -17.27
CA ARG A 82 4.28 15.50 -15.94
C ARG A 82 3.70 14.40 -15.08
N VAL A 83 4.55 13.86 -14.20
CA VAL A 83 4.13 12.99 -13.12
C VAL A 83 3.94 13.83 -11.85
N HIS A 84 2.87 13.56 -11.12
CA HIS A 84 2.54 14.19 -9.85
C HIS A 84 2.40 13.11 -8.78
N ALA A 85 2.75 13.43 -7.55
CA ALA A 85 2.53 12.60 -6.38
C ALA A 85 1.59 13.29 -5.39
N LEU A 86 0.63 12.53 -4.85
CA LEU A 86 -0.32 13.03 -3.86
C LEU A 86 -0.21 12.18 -2.59
N ASP A 87 0.13 12.83 -1.48
CA ASP A 87 0.31 12.22 -0.16
C ASP A 87 -0.96 12.40 0.66
N GLY A 88 -1.68 11.31 0.86
CA GLY A 88 -2.83 11.19 1.75
C GLY A 88 -2.54 10.29 2.95
N ARG A 89 -1.25 10.14 3.34
CA ARG A 89 -0.85 9.36 4.51
C ARG A 89 -1.40 9.98 5.78
N GLU A 90 -1.84 9.14 6.68
CA GLU A 90 -2.28 9.54 8.01
C GLU A 90 -1.14 10.23 8.76
N PHE A 91 -1.47 11.20 9.60
CA PHE A 91 -0.52 11.75 10.54
C PHE A 91 -0.92 11.47 12.00
N ALA A 92 0.07 11.50 12.87
CA ALA A 92 -0.12 11.37 14.30
C ALA A 92 -0.82 12.61 14.89
N PRO A 93 -1.72 12.46 15.89
CA PRO A 93 -2.30 13.58 16.63
C PRO A 93 -1.23 14.53 17.20
N LYS A 94 -1.58 15.80 17.39
CA LYS A 94 -0.67 16.82 17.95
C LYS A 94 -0.06 16.43 19.30
N ARG A 95 -0.79 15.62 20.09
CA ARG A 95 -0.35 15.17 21.42
C ARG A 95 0.58 13.95 21.39
N MET A 96 0.85 13.36 20.20
CA MET A 96 1.73 12.19 20.07
C MET A 96 3.17 12.56 20.45
N LYS A 97 3.78 11.76 21.32
CA LYS A 97 5.18 11.88 21.74
C LYS A 97 6.01 10.72 21.20
N GLN A 98 7.34 10.85 21.26
CA GLN A 98 8.26 9.79 20.78
C GLN A 98 8.14 8.47 21.56
N ASP A 99 7.73 8.53 22.82
CA ASP A 99 7.54 7.40 23.72
C ASP A 99 6.08 6.90 23.79
N ALA A 100 5.22 7.34 22.88
CA ALA A 100 3.79 7.02 22.89
C ALA A 100 3.48 5.51 22.89
N PHE A 101 4.36 4.69 22.33
CA PHE A 101 4.25 3.23 22.32
C PHE A 101 5.07 2.53 23.41
N ILE A 102 5.59 3.26 24.39
CA ILE A 102 6.20 2.69 25.58
C ILE A 102 5.13 2.54 26.65
N ASP A 103 5.01 1.34 27.21
CA ASP A 103 4.12 1.11 28.35
C ASP A 103 4.68 1.78 29.61
N PRO A 104 3.99 2.76 30.19
CA PRO A 104 4.48 3.47 31.37
C PRO A 104 4.63 2.58 32.62
N ALA A 105 3.93 1.45 32.68
CA ALA A 105 4.03 0.52 33.80
C ALA A 105 5.29 -0.36 33.74
N THR A 106 5.78 -0.65 32.55
CA THR A 106 6.92 -1.57 32.34
C THR A 106 8.16 -0.89 31.79
N GLY A 107 8.05 0.33 31.23
CA GLY A 107 9.11 1.02 30.49
C GLY A 107 9.51 0.31 29.19
N ARG A 108 8.73 -0.64 28.70
CA ARG A 108 8.99 -1.44 27.50
C ARG A 108 8.02 -1.08 26.36
N PRO A 109 8.38 -1.34 25.10
CA PRO A 109 7.44 -1.22 23.99
C PRO A 109 6.17 -2.03 24.22
N LEU A 110 5.03 -1.46 23.84
CA LEU A 110 3.76 -2.20 23.81
C LEU A 110 3.88 -3.41 22.89
N PRO A 111 3.26 -4.55 23.25
CA PRO A 111 3.04 -5.62 22.30
C PRO A 111 2.31 -5.09 21.04
N PHE A 112 2.76 -5.49 19.86
CA PHE A 112 2.27 -4.95 18.59
C PHE A 112 0.75 -5.09 18.43
N ASP A 113 0.19 -6.24 18.78
CA ASP A 113 -1.26 -6.52 18.73
C ASP A 113 -2.09 -5.61 19.64
N GLN A 114 -1.54 -5.21 20.80
CA GLN A 114 -2.18 -4.25 21.69
C GLN A 114 -2.13 -2.82 21.13
N ALA A 115 -1.06 -2.45 20.43
CA ALA A 115 -0.98 -1.16 19.76
C ALA A 115 -1.94 -1.11 18.56
N VAL A 116 -2.04 -2.19 17.78
CA VAL A 116 -2.95 -2.32 16.63
C VAL A 116 -4.40 -2.12 17.06
N THR A 117 -4.87 -2.91 18.04
CA THR A 117 -6.27 -2.81 18.50
C THR A 117 -6.38 -1.77 19.63
N SER A 118 -6.20 -0.52 19.28
CA SER A 118 -6.28 0.61 20.22
C SER A 118 -6.61 1.91 19.49
N GLY A 119 -7.16 2.89 20.22
CA GLY A 119 -7.25 4.27 19.72
C GLY A 119 -5.87 4.91 19.54
N LEU A 120 -4.84 4.44 20.27
CA LEU A 120 -3.47 4.96 20.19
C LEU A 120 -2.83 4.73 18.83
N GLY A 121 -3.15 3.60 18.18
CA GLY A 121 -2.67 3.26 16.84
C GLY A 121 -3.35 4.04 15.70
N VAL A 122 -4.45 4.76 15.98
CA VAL A 122 -5.24 5.44 14.95
C VAL A 122 -4.62 6.78 14.55
N GLY A 123 -4.18 6.88 13.31
CA GLY A 123 -3.78 8.14 12.67
C GLY A 123 -4.97 8.93 12.13
N VAL A 124 -4.79 10.24 11.97
CA VAL A 124 -5.81 11.11 11.36
C VAL A 124 -6.01 10.70 9.90
N PRO A 125 -7.24 10.26 9.51
CA PRO A 125 -7.47 9.71 8.18
C PRO A 125 -7.22 10.71 7.05
N GLY A 126 -6.58 10.24 5.98
CA GLY A 126 -6.17 11.07 4.85
C GLY A 126 -6.92 10.84 3.54
N THR A 127 -7.64 9.71 3.40
CA THR A 127 -8.26 9.28 2.15
C THR A 127 -9.16 10.35 1.52
N LEU A 128 -10.09 10.94 2.29
CA LEU A 128 -11.04 11.92 1.74
C LEU A 128 -10.36 13.24 1.36
N ALA A 129 -9.38 13.71 2.14
CA ALA A 129 -8.62 14.91 1.79
C ALA A 129 -7.77 14.68 0.53
N GLN A 130 -7.26 13.47 0.35
CA GLN A 130 -6.53 13.09 -0.87
C GLN A 130 -7.44 13.07 -2.09
N TRP A 131 -8.66 12.50 -1.97
CA TRP A 131 -9.64 12.52 -3.06
C TRP A 131 -10.06 13.94 -3.43
N ASP A 132 -10.33 14.78 -2.45
CA ASP A 132 -10.69 16.17 -2.66
C ASP A 132 -9.56 16.95 -3.36
N LEU A 133 -8.31 16.81 -2.90
CA LEU A 133 -7.14 17.39 -3.55
C LEU A 133 -6.98 16.89 -5.00
N ALA A 134 -7.10 15.57 -5.21
CA ALA A 134 -6.97 14.92 -6.51
C ALA A 134 -8.04 15.41 -7.49
N LEU A 135 -9.30 15.45 -7.06
CA LEU A 135 -10.41 15.90 -7.89
C LEU A 135 -10.35 17.39 -8.22
N ARG A 136 -10.01 18.26 -7.27
CA ARG A 136 -9.83 19.69 -7.55
C ARG A 136 -8.71 19.97 -8.53
N ARG A 137 -7.64 19.19 -8.53
CA ARG A 137 -6.49 19.42 -9.42
C ARG A 137 -6.64 18.75 -10.78
N PHE A 138 -7.21 17.58 -10.81
CA PHE A 138 -7.13 16.68 -11.97
C PHE A 138 -8.47 16.03 -12.35
N GLY A 139 -9.50 16.11 -11.50
CA GLY A 139 -10.82 15.54 -11.76
C GLY A 139 -11.65 16.37 -12.73
N THR A 140 -12.69 15.74 -13.26
CA THR A 140 -13.71 16.36 -14.12
C THR A 140 -15.13 16.20 -13.56
N ARG A 141 -15.27 15.44 -12.47
CA ARG A 141 -16.54 15.14 -11.81
C ARG A 141 -16.46 15.51 -10.34
N ASP A 142 -17.60 15.85 -9.75
CA ASP A 142 -17.72 16.07 -8.31
C ASP A 142 -17.71 14.76 -7.53
N LEU A 143 -17.26 14.82 -6.27
CA LEU A 143 -17.16 13.67 -5.38
C LEU A 143 -18.52 12.96 -5.20
N GLY A 144 -19.62 13.72 -5.07
CA GLY A 144 -20.95 13.16 -4.88
C GLY A 144 -21.39 12.27 -6.03
N THR A 145 -21.09 12.65 -7.27
CA THR A 145 -21.33 11.83 -8.46
C THR A 145 -20.49 10.55 -8.43
N LEU A 146 -19.22 10.63 -8.01
CA LEU A 146 -18.29 9.50 -7.99
C LEU A 146 -18.59 8.51 -6.84
N LEU A 147 -19.24 8.94 -5.77
CA LEU A 147 -19.66 8.07 -4.67
C LEU A 147 -20.91 7.24 -4.98
N ARG A 148 -21.75 7.63 -5.97
CA ARG A 148 -23.02 6.93 -6.28
C ARG A 148 -22.87 5.42 -6.54
N PRO A 149 -21.89 4.93 -7.31
CA PRO A 149 -21.68 3.49 -7.49
C PRO A 149 -21.39 2.76 -6.17
N ALA A 150 -20.50 3.32 -5.34
CA ALA A 150 -20.15 2.74 -4.04
C ALA A 150 -21.36 2.70 -3.09
N ILE A 151 -22.17 3.76 -3.04
CA ILE A 151 -23.45 3.79 -2.31
C ILE A 151 -24.35 2.63 -2.75
N LYS A 152 -24.50 2.44 -4.06
CA LYS A 152 -25.31 1.34 -4.60
C LYS A 152 -24.79 -0.04 -4.21
N VAL A 153 -23.47 -0.25 -4.21
CA VAL A 153 -22.86 -1.52 -3.78
C VAL A 153 -23.09 -1.73 -2.28
N ALA A 154 -22.89 -0.70 -1.45
CA ALA A 154 -23.10 -0.78 0.00
C ALA A 154 -24.55 -1.11 0.38
N ASP A 155 -25.55 -0.55 -0.33
CA ASP A 155 -26.97 -0.81 -0.11
C ASP A 155 -27.41 -2.21 -0.56
N ARG A 156 -27.10 -2.56 -1.82
CA ARG A 156 -27.50 -3.86 -2.38
C ARG A 156 -26.71 -5.02 -1.81
N GLY A 157 -25.48 -4.75 -1.36
CA GLY A 157 -24.49 -5.69 -0.94
C GLY A 157 -23.67 -6.28 -2.09
N PHE A 158 -22.63 -7.00 -1.72
CA PHE A 158 -21.77 -7.80 -2.59
C PHE A 158 -21.71 -9.25 -2.10
N VAL A 159 -21.26 -10.15 -2.97
CA VAL A 159 -21.14 -11.57 -2.63
C VAL A 159 -19.86 -11.78 -1.85
N VAL A 160 -19.95 -12.35 -0.65
CA VAL A 160 -18.81 -12.74 0.18
C VAL A 160 -17.98 -13.78 -0.55
N ASP A 161 -16.73 -13.46 -0.87
CA ASP A 161 -15.76 -14.40 -1.41
C ASP A 161 -14.92 -15.04 -0.28
N GLN A 162 -14.00 -15.93 -0.64
CA GLN A 162 -13.14 -16.61 0.33
C GLN A 162 -12.23 -15.61 1.06
N GLU A 163 -11.68 -14.62 0.36
CA GLU A 163 -10.77 -13.63 0.93
C GLU A 163 -11.46 -12.78 2.02
N PHE A 164 -12.67 -12.27 1.75
CA PHE A 164 -13.46 -11.55 2.74
C PHE A 164 -13.80 -12.42 3.97
N HIS A 165 -14.18 -13.69 3.72
CA HIS A 165 -14.46 -14.64 4.79
C HIS A 165 -13.23 -14.87 5.69
N ASP A 166 -12.07 -15.15 5.09
CA ASP A 166 -10.84 -15.47 5.82
C ASP A 166 -10.31 -14.26 6.59
N GLN A 167 -10.37 -13.07 5.98
CA GLN A 167 -10.02 -11.82 6.66
C GLN A 167 -10.94 -11.53 7.84
N THR A 168 -12.24 -11.80 7.71
CA THR A 168 -13.19 -11.66 8.83
C THR A 168 -12.87 -12.68 9.93
N SER A 169 -12.61 -13.93 9.57
CA SER A 169 -12.28 -15.01 10.51
C SER A 169 -11.02 -14.70 11.31
N THR A 170 -9.97 -14.23 10.63
CA THR A 170 -8.71 -13.82 11.27
C THR A 170 -8.93 -12.69 12.31
N ASN A 171 -9.90 -11.84 12.07
CA ASN A 171 -10.22 -10.69 12.93
C ASN A 171 -11.34 -10.98 13.93
N GLU A 172 -11.99 -12.15 13.89
CA GLU A 172 -13.19 -12.44 14.64
C GLU A 172 -13.06 -12.13 16.13
N ALA A 173 -11.98 -12.57 16.77
CA ALA A 173 -11.76 -12.38 18.20
C ALA A 173 -11.76 -10.90 18.59
N ARG A 174 -10.99 -10.05 17.88
CA ARG A 174 -10.92 -8.61 18.19
C ARG A 174 -12.18 -7.85 17.75
N PHE A 175 -12.86 -8.29 16.69
CA PHE A 175 -14.12 -7.68 16.26
C PHE A 175 -15.25 -7.93 17.24
N ARG A 176 -15.24 -9.05 17.97
CA ARG A 176 -16.19 -9.32 19.07
C ARG A 176 -16.09 -8.32 20.21
N ASP A 177 -14.88 -7.83 20.48
CA ASP A 177 -14.61 -6.91 21.58
C ASP A 177 -15.11 -5.48 21.33
N ILE A 178 -15.32 -5.08 20.07
CA ILE A 178 -15.74 -3.74 19.66
C ILE A 178 -17.21 -3.77 19.21
N VAL A 179 -18.10 -3.17 19.97
CA VAL A 179 -19.56 -3.30 19.78
C VAL A 179 -20.04 -2.96 18.37
N PRO A 180 -19.73 -1.79 17.76
CA PRO A 180 -20.19 -1.48 16.40
C PRO A 180 -19.55 -2.37 15.34
N THR A 181 -18.31 -2.77 15.51
CA THR A 181 -17.59 -3.66 14.59
C THR A 181 -18.21 -5.05 14.59
N ARG A 182 -18.48 -5.61 15.78
CA ARG A 182 -19.19 -6.88 15.92
C ARG A 182 -20.55 -6.85 15.24
N ARG A 183 -21.32 -5.79 15.47
CA ARG A 183 -22.66 -5.63 14.88
C ARG A 183 -22.62 -5.64 13.35
N LEU A 184 -21.62 -5.00 12.74
CA LEU A 184 -21.49 -4.87 11.30
C LEU A 184 -20.88 -6.13 10.66
N PHE A 185 -19.70 -6.56 11.13
CA PHE A 185 -18.91 -7.59 10.46
C PHE A 185 -19.16 -9.01 10.94
N LEU A 186 -19.83 -9.17 12.08
CA LEU A 186 -20.25 -10.48 12.62
C LEU A 186 -21.77 -10.53 12.80
N PRO A 187 -22.57 -10.41 11.72
CA PRO A 187 -24.02 -10.42 11.82
C PRO A 187 -24.51 -11.74 12.45
N GLY A 188 -25.38 -11.62 13.46
CA GLY A 188 -25.81 -12.79 14.26
C GLY A 188 -24.67 -13.43 15.09
N GLY A 189 -23.55 -12.72 15.28
CA GLY A 189 -22.38 -13.20 16.00
C GLY A 189 -21.49 -14.18 15.23
N LYS A 190 -21.64 -14.27 13.91
CA LYS A 190 -20.94 -15.23 13.04
C LYS A 190 -20.20 -14.52 11.90
N VAL A 191 -19.10 -15.13 11.47
CA VAL A 191 -18.41 -14.76 10.24
C VAL A 191 -19.34 -14.97 9.04
N PRO A 192 -19.48 -13.99 8.12
CA PRO A 192 -20.30 -14.13 6.92
C PRO A 192 -19.81 -15.30 6.06
N ALA A 193 -20.75 -16.20 5.67
CA ALA A 193 -20.42 -17.37 4.88
C ALA A 193 -20.09 -17.00 3.43
N VAL A 194 -19.15 -17.72 2.81
CA VAL A 194 -18.84 -17.59 1.38
C VAL A 194 -20.11 -17.82 0.54
N GLY A 195 -20.35 -16.96 -0.44
CA GLY A 195 -21.55 -16.97 -1.28
C GLY A 195 -22.77 -16.25 -0.66
N SER A 196 -22.70 -15.83 0.60
CA SER A 196 -23.72 -14.93 1.19
C SER A 196 -23.58 -13.50 0.68
N VAL A 197 -24.57 -12.65 0.96
CA VAL A 197 -24.54 -11.23 0.58
C VAL A 197 -24.26 -10.39 1.81
N PHE A 198 -23.14 -9.68 1.81
CA PHE A 198 -22.82 -8.68 2.83
C PHE A 198 -23.30 -7.30 2.41
N ARG A 199 -23.93 -6.55 3.34
CA ARG A 199 -24.43 -5.19 3.14
C ARG A 199 -23.89 -4.26 4.20
N ASN A 200 -23.68 -3.00 3.82
CA ASN A 200 -23.21 -1.96 4.74
C ASN A 200 -24.05 -0.66 4.58
N PRO A 201 -25.30 -0.67 5.07
CA PRO A 201 -26.19 0.49 4.96
C PRO A 201 -25.67 1.72 5.70
N ASP A 202 -24.90 1.53 6.79
CA ASP A 202 -24.28 2.62 7.55
C ASP A 202 -23.26 3.37 6.69
N LEU A 203 -22.41 2.65 5.94
CA LEU A 203 -21.45 3.27 5.01
C LEU A 203 -22.16 3.93 3.82
N ALA A 204 -23.24 3.32 3.31
CA ALA A 204 -24.06 3.95 2.27
C ALA A 204 -24.64 5.29 2.76
N GLY A 205 -25.12 5.35 4.00
CA GLY A 205 -25.58 6.57 4.67
C GLY A 205 -24.47 7.60 4.79
N THR A 206 -23.28 7.18 5.23
CA THR A 206 -22.10 8.05 5.35
C THR A 206 -21.68 8.62 3.99
N TYR A 207 -21.66 7.82 2.94
CA TYR A 207 -21.34 8.30 1.58
C TYR A 207 -22.40 9.26 1.01
N ARG A 208 -23.69 9.08 1.33
CA ARG A 208 -24.74 10.05 0.96
C ARG A 208 -24.53 11.40 1.65
N GLU A 209 -24.19 11.39 2.93
CA GLU A 209 -23.89 12.62 3.66
C GLU A 209 -22.64 13.31 3.11
N LEU A 210 -21.58 12.56 2.79
CA LEU A 210 -20.38 13.11 2.12
C LEU A 210 -20.71 13.68 0.74
N ALA A 211 -21.55 13.00 -0.04
CA ALA A 211 -22.01 13.50 -1.34
C ALA A 211 -22.78 14.83 -1.23
N ARG A 212 -23.50 15.04 -0.13
CA ARG A 212 -24.31 16.24 0.12
C ARG A 212 -23.53 17.37 0.79
N ARG A 213 -22.63 17.05 1.74
CA ARG A 213 -21.96 18.03 2.61
C ARG A 213 -20.49 18.28 2.24
N GLY A 214 -19.91 17.45 1.35
CA GLY A 214 -18.48 17.50 1.05
C GLY A 214 -17.61 16.94 2.16
N THR A 215 -16.29 17.03 1.95
CA THR A 215 -15.27 16.52 2.87
C THR A 215 -15.12 17.34 4.16
N ASP A 216 -15.56 18.59 4.17
CA ASP A 216 -15.56 19.46 5.36
C ASP A 216 -16.37 18.85 6.51
N TRP A 217 -17.44 18.13 6.19
CA TRP A 217 -18.22 17.41 7.19
C TRP A 217 -17.40 16.36 7.94
N PHE A 218 -16.44 15.72 7.26
CA PHE A 218 -15.55 14.72 7.84
C PHE A 218 -14.45 15.36 8.70
N TYR A 219 -13.84 16.45 8.24
CA TYR A 219 -12.68 17.03 8.90
C TYR A 219 -13.04 18.13 9.91
N GLU A 220 -14.00 18.98 9.61
CA GLU A 220 -14.34 20.16 10.41
C GLU A 220 -15.74 20.06 11.03
N GLY A 221 -16.60 19.18 10.47
CA GLY A 221 -17.98 18.99 10.89
C GLY A 221 -18.20 17.90 11.93
N GLY A 222 -19.47 17.48 12.06
CA GLY A 222 -19.92 16.54 13.08
C GLY A 222 -19.30 15.14 12.98
N LEU A 223 -18.96 14.67 11.77
CA LEU A 223 -18.32 13.36 11.62
C LEU A 223 -16.89 13.37 12.21
N GLY A 224 -16.15 14.47 12.05
CA GLY A 224 -14.84 14.61 12.67
C GLY A 224 -14.89 14.54 14.20
N GLU A 225 -15.93 15.13 14.80
CA GLU A 225 -16.15 15.02 16.24
C GLU A 225 -16.47 13.57 16.68
N GLU A 226 -17.30 12.86 15.91
CA GLU A 226 -17.61 11.45 16.18
C GLU A 226 -16.37 10.55 16.08
N ILE A 227 -15.49 10.78 15.09
CA ILE A 227 -14.24 10.07 14.92
C ILE A 227 -13.32 10.35 16.12
N ALA A 228 -13.07 11.61 16.46
CA ALA A 228 -12.20 11.97 17.58
C ALA A 228 -12.70 11.35 18.90
N ARG A 229 -14.01 11.40 19.17
CA ARG A 229 -14.62 10.78 20.33
C ARG A 229 -14.46 9.25 20.33
N THR A 230 -14.65 8.61 19.19
CA THR A 230 -14.50 7.15 19.04
C THR A 230 -13.06 6.71 19.29
N VAL A 231 -12.07 7.48 18.81
CA VAL A 231 -10.64 7.22 19.04
C VAL A 231 -10.26 7.45 20.51
N ALA A 232 -10.73 8.54 21.12
CA ALA A 232 -10.46 8.87 22.52
C ALA A 232 -11.15 7.91 23.50
N LYS A 233 -12.29 7.34 23.11
CA LYS A 233 -13.05 6.37 23.91
C LYS A 233 -13.59 5.26 23.01
N PRO A 234 -12.75 4.26 22.66
CA PRO A 234 -13.19 3.15 21.83
C PRO A 234 -14.44 2.45 22.39
N PRO A 235 -15.42 2.08 21.54
CA PRO A 235 -16.68 1.48 21.98
C PRO A 235 -16.53 -0.02 22.26
N VAL A 236 -15.75 -0.33 23.28
CA VAL A 236 -15.41 -1.69 23.74
C VAL A 236 -16.61 -2.31 24.45
N ASP A 237 -16.84 -3.61 24.24
CA ASP A 237 -17.81 -4.38 25.01
C ASP A 237 -17.35 -4.44 26.49
N PRO A 238 -18.22 -4.12 27.47
CA PRO A 238 -17.84 -4.21 28.89
C PRO A 238 -17.37 -5.60 29.35
N LYS A 239 -17.69 -6.65 28.60
CA LYS A 239 -17.25 -8.03 28.86
C LYS A 239 -15.92 -8.40 28.19
N ALA A 240 -15.37 -7.51 27.35
CA ALA A 240 -14.10 -7.77 26.69
C ALA A 240 -12.94 -7.74 27.69
N THR A 241 -12.03 -8.66 27.53
CA THR A 241 -10.80 -8.74 28.34
C THR A 241 -9.61 -8.05 27.68
N ARG A 242 -9.74 -7.67 26.41
CA ARG A 242 -8.70 -6.98 25.65
C ARG A 242 -8.51 -5.57 26.19
N ASN A 243 -7.25 -5.19 26.42
CA ASN A 243 -6.90 -3.82 26.78
C ASN A 243 -6.86 -2.93 25.53
N VAL A 244 -8.00 -2.31 25.20
CA VAL A 244 -8.12 -1.36 24.09
C VAL A 244 -7.81 0.05 24.61
N ARG A 245 -6.59 0.52 24.40
CA ARG A 245 -6.13 1.82 24.91
C ARG A 245 -6.84 2.99 24.21
N PRO A 246 -7.18 4.07 24.95
CA PRO A 246 -7.63 5.33 24.36
C PRO A 246 -6.59 5.91 23.40
N GLY A 247 -7.06 6.62 22.37
CA GLY A 247 -6.19 7.36 21.47
C GLY A 247 -6.04 8.84 21.88
N LEU A 248 -5.16 9.54 21.15
CA LEU A 248 -4.80 10.93 21.45
C LEU A 248 -5.46 11.93 20.50
N MET A 249 -6.26 11.47 19.53
CA MET A 249 -6.87 12.30 18.49
C MET A 249 -7.92 13.24 19.07
N GLU A 250 -7.84 14.50 18.69
CA GLU A 250 -8.81 15.55 19.00
C GLU A 250 -9.44 16.08 17.71
N ARG A 251 -10.60 16.75 17.81
CA ARG A 251 -11.25 17.40 16.65
C ARG A 251 -10.32 18.34 15.90
N GLY A 252 -9.46 19.07 16.62
CA GLY A 252 -8.47 19.98 16.03
C GLY A 252 -7.41 19.30 15.17
N ASP A 253 -7.15 18.00 15.39
CA ASP A 253 -6.24 17.22 14.56
C ASP A 253 -6.87 16.92 13.19
N LEU A 254 -8.15 16.54 13.16
CA LEU A 254 -8.88 16.35 11.91
C LEU A 254 -8.99 17.67 11.13
N ALA A 255 -9.41 18.76 11.77
CA ALA A 255 -9.51 20.09 11.15
C ALA A 255 -8.17 20.60 10.58
N ALA A 256 -7.05 20.17 11.17
CA ALA A 256 -5.71 20.52 10.72
C ALA A 256 -5.17 19.61 9.59
N TYR A 257 -5.82 18.50 9.30
CA TYR A 257 -5.32 17.56 8.29
C TYR A 257 -5.41 18.15 6.88
N ARG A 258 -4.34 17.98 6.11
CA ARG A 258 -4.30 18.31 4.67
C ARG A 258 -3.53 17.21 3.94
N ALA A 259 -4.07 16.75 2.83
CA ALA A 259 -3.31 15.98 1.86
C ALA A 259 -2.32 16.89 1.14
N VAL A 260 -1.14 16.36 0.82
CA VAL A 260 -0.01 17.16 0.33
C VAL A 260 0.38 16.76 -1.09
N PRO A 261 0.46 17.70 -2.05
CA PRO A 261 1.13 17.43 -3.31
C PRO A 261 2.65 17.34 -3.05
N ARG A 262 3.29 16.34 -3.66
CA ARG A 262 4.73 16.09 -3.56
C ARG A 262 5.36 16.05 -4.95
N GLU A 263 6.64 16.39 -5.04
CA GLU A 263 7.43 16.04 -6.22
C GLU A 263 7.74 14.54 -6.17
N PRO A 264 7.42 13.77 -7.23
CA PRO A 264 7.71 12.35 -7.25
C PRO A 264 9.22 12.08 -7.26
N THR A 265 9.65 10.95 -6.71
CA THR A 265 11.01 10.46 -6.98
C THR A 265 11.15 10.12 -8.46
N HIS A 266 12.34 10.34 -9.02
CA HIS A 266 12.64 10.04 -10.41
C HIS A 266 14.04 9.43 -10.54
N VAL A 267 14.13 8.30 -11.23
CA VAL A 267 15.41 7.69 -11.59
C VAL A 267 15.36 7.19 -13.04
N PRO A 268 16.41 7.42 -13.84
CA PRO A 268 16.55 6.80 -15.14
C PRO A 268 16.97 5.34 -15.00
N TYR A 269 16.30 4.43 -15.70
CA TYR A 269 16.65 3.01 -15.65
C TYR A 269 16.46 2.33 -17.01
N ARG A 270 17.52 1.77 -17.60
CA ARG A 270 17.49 1.01 -18.87
C ARG A 270 16.74 1.74 -20.01
N GLY A 271 16.94 3.04 -20.15
CA GLY A 271 16.28 3.85 -21.18
C GLY A 271 14.81 4.15 -20.91
N THR A 272 14.39 4.02 -19.66
CA THR A 272 13.09 4.46 -19.15
C THR A 272 13.27 5.39 -17.96
N ASP A 273 12.21 6.12 -17.60
CA ASP A 273 12.14 6.98 -16.44
C ASP A 273 11.18 6.36 -15.42
N VAL A 274 11.67 6.02 -14.22
CA VAL A 274 10.87 5.42 -13.15
C VAL A 274 10.52 6.48 -12.13
N TYR A 275 9.23 6.67 -11.92
CA TYR A 275 8.67 7.62 -10.94
C TYR A 275 7.99 6.86 -9.82
N GLY A 276 8.25 7.29 -8.58
CA GLY A 276 7.67 6.70 -7.38
C GLY A 276 7.24 7.73 -6.35
N MET A 277 6.69 7.24 -5.25
CA MET A 277 6.23 8.09 -4.14
C MET A 277 7.40 8.51 -3.25
N PRO A 278 7.58 9.83 -2.98
CA PRO A 278 8.64 10.32 -2.10
C PRO A 278 8.29 10.12 -0.61
N PRO A 279 9.21 10.38 0.33
CA PRO A 279 8.90 10.42 1.77
C PRO A 279 7.70 11.35 2.09
N SER A 280 6.82 10.95 3.00
CA SER A 280 6.86 9.90 4.03
C SER A 280 6.82 8.45 3.51
N SER A 281 6.47 8.18 2.26
CA SER A 281 6.69 6.87 1.68
C SER A 281 8.19 6.66 1.41
N SER A 282 8.68 5.47 1.74
CA SER A 282 10.00 5.00 1.34
C SER A 282 9.96 4.23 0.01
N GLY A 283 8.76 4.09 -0.58
CA GLY A 283 8.57 3.27 -1.77
C GLY A 283 9.41 3.74 -2.94
N GLY A 284 9.27 5.01 -3.32
CA GLY A 284 10.00 5.55 -4.46
C GLY A 284 11.51 5.68 -4.22
N SER A 285 11.92 6.08 -3.02
CA SER A 285 13.34 6.20 -2.68
C SER A 285 14.05 4.83 -2.70
N THR A 286 13.48 3.82 -2.04
CA THR A 286 14.12 2.50 -1.92
C THR A 286 14.08 1.71 -3.23
N VAL A 287 12.98 1.78 -4.00
CA VAL A 287 12.93 1.21 -5.36
C VAL A 287 13.93 1.92 -6.27
N GLY A 288 13.98 3.26 -6.24
CA GLY A 288 14.88 4.06 -7.07
C GLY A 288 16.34 3.80 -6.75
N GLU A 289 16.72 3.76 -5.48
CA GLU A 289 18.08 3.42 -5.05
C GLU A 289 18.47 2.00 -5.51
N ALA A 290 17.61 1.00 -5.28
CA ALA A 290 17.88 -0.36 -5.72
C ALA A 290 18.04 -0.47 -7.25
N LEU A 291 17.23 0.25 -8.03
CA LEU A 291 17.37 0.32 -9.49
C LEU A 291 18.69 0.98 -9.90
N ASN A 292 19.09 2.07 -9.24
CA ASN A 292 20.37 2.73 -9.51
C ASN A 292 21.57 1.82 -9.18
N ILE A 293 21.48 1.04 -8.09
CA ILE A 293 22.48 0.01 -7.75
C ILE A 293 22.51 -1.05 -8.87
N LEU A 294 21.35 -1.59 -9.26
CA LEU A 294 21.22 -2.60 -10.33
C LEU A 294 21.68 -2.07 -11.69
N GLY A 295 21.60 -0.78 -11.91
CA GLY A 295 22.10 -0.10 -13.13
C GLY A 295 23.59 -0.34 -13.39
N ASN A 296 24.38 -0.68 -12.37
CA ASN A 296 25.80 -0.98 -12.47
C ASN A 296 26.10 -2.43 -12.92
N PHE A 297 25.07 -3.30 -13.04
CA PHE A 297 25.23 -4.71 -13.41
C PHE A 297 24.47 -4.99 -14.72
N ARG A 298 24.98 -5.98 -15.46
CA ARG A 298 24.23 -6.56 -16.57
C ARG A 298 23.34 -7.67 -16.02
N LEU A 299 22.02 -7.51 -16.14
CA LEU A 299 21.04 -8.55 -15.85
C LEU A 299 20.67 -9.26 -17.17
N ASP A 300 20.75 -10.60 -17.20
CA ASP A 300 20.53 -11.39 -18.41
C ASP A 300 19.42 -12.42 -18.14
N ALA A 301 18.39 -12.42 -18.99
CA ALA A 301 17.30 -13.39 -18.93
C ALA A 301 17.76 -14.85 -19.08
N ARG A 302 18.95 -15.07 -19.69
CA ARG A 302 19.56 -16.40 -19.83
C ARG A 302 20.25 -16.89 -18.56
N ASP A 303 20.56 -15.97 -17.62
CA ASP A 303 21.07 -16.29 -16.28
C ASP A 303 20.21 -15.63 -15.19
N PRO A 304 18.97 -16.13 -15.00
CA PRO A 304 18.05 -15.56 -14.01
C PRO A 304 18.54 -15.69 -12.57
N VAL A 305 19.39 -16.68 -12.26
CA VAL A 305 19.95 -16.87 -10.91
C VAL A 305 20.87 -15.71 -10.54
N THR A 306 21.77 -15.31 -11.44
CA THR A 306 22.63 -14.14 -11.24
C THR A 306 21.82 -12.84 -11.17
N ALA A 307 20.82 -12.68 -12.02
CA ALA A 307 19.93 -11.52 -11.96
C ALA A 307 19.17 -11.42 -10.63
N LEU A 308 18.64 -12.54 -10.14
CA LEU A 308 17.95 -12.61 -8.84
C LEU A 308 18.92 -12.43 -7.66
N HIS A 309 20.15 -12.92 -7.75
CA HIS A 309 21.17 -12.63 -6.75
C HIS A 309 21.43 -11.13 -6.63
N TYR A 310 21.65 -10.43 -7.74
CA TYR A 310 21.85 -8.97 -7.74
C TYR A 310 20.61 -8.23 -7.24
N TYR A 311 19.40 -8.66 -7.61
CA TYR A 311 18.15 -8.12 -7.08
C TYR A 311 18.09 -8.22 -5.54
N LEU A 312 18.41 -9.39 -4.97
CA LEU A 312 18.40 -9.61 -3.53
C LEU A 312 19.45 -8.76 -2.81
N GLU A 313 20.65 -8.66 -3.37
CA GLU A 313 21.74 -7.87 -2.79
C GLU A 313 21.44 -6.36 -2.87
N ALA A 314 20.95 -5.84 -4.00
CA ALA A 314 20.56 -4.45 -4.14
C ALA A 314 19.40 -4.10 -3.18
N SER A 315 18.42 -4.99 -3.04
CA SER A 315 17.34 -4.82 -2.07
C SER A 315 17.85 -4.73 -0.64
N LYS A 316 18.80 -5.59 -0.26
CA LYS A 316 19.44 -5.61 1.06
C LYS A 316 20.09 -4.27 1.40
N LEU A 317 20.87 -3.73 0.48
CA LEU A 317 21.57 -2.45 0.64
C LEU A 317 20.58 -1.28 0.76
N ALA A 318 19.62 -1.19 -0.16
CA ALA A 318 18.61 -0.13 -0.14
C ALA A 318 17.73 -0.18 1.12
N TYR A 319 17.45 -1.35 1.67
CA TYR A 319 16.75 -1.47 2.95
C TYR A 319 17.58 -1.06 4.16
N ALA A 320 18.90 -1.25 4.12
CA ALA A 320 19.79 -0.72 5.16
C ALA A 320 19.72 0.81 5.20
N ASP A 321 19.81 1.44 4.04
CA ASP A 321 19.78 2.90 3.88
C ASP A 321 18.39 3.47 4.20
N ARG A 322 17.32 2.82 3.72
CA ARG A 322 15.93 3.12 4.11
C ARG A 322 15.76 3.19 5.62
N GLY A 323 16.25 2.16 6.32
CA GLY A 323 16.12 2.06 7.79
C GLY A 323 16.80 3.20 8.54
N ARG A 324 17.89 3.71 7.99
CA ARG A 324 18.71 4.75 8.62
C ARG A 324 18.24 6.16 8.31
N TYR A 325 17.74 6.41 7.09
CA TYR A 325 17.56 7.79 6.60
C TYR A 325 16.12 8.18 6.31
N VAL A 326 15.21 7.23 6.00
CA VAL A 326 13.88 7.58 5.51
C VAL A 326 12.85 7.67 6.63
N GLY A 327 12.19 8.82 6.69
CA GLY A 327 11.06 9.13 7.56
C GLY A 327 10.16 10.18 6.92
N ASP A 328 9.35 10.88 7.71
CA ASP A 328 8.52 12.00 7.23
C ASP A 328 9.41 13.21 6.93
N ALA A 329 9.61 13.52 5.65
CA ALA A 329 10.46 14.63 5.21
C ALA A 329 9.98 16.02 5.66
N ASP A 330 8.72 16.16 6.10
CA ASP A 330 8.24 17.41 6.73
C ASP A 330 8.73 17.56 8.19
N LYS A 331 9.34 16.51 8.77
CA LYS A 331 9.72 16.43 10.20
C LYS A 331 11.15 16.00 10.45
N VAL A 332 11.77 15.34 9.50
CA VAL A 332 13.16 14.88 9.59
C VAL A 332 13.87 15.15 8.27
N ASP A 333 15.18 15.39 8.36
CA ASP A 333 16.02 15.53 7.17
C ASP A 333 16.19 14.14 6.50
N VAL A 334 15.78 14.04 5.24
CA VAL A 334 15.93 12.85 4.41
C VAL A 334 16.83 13.22 3.23
N PRO A 335 18.05 12.69 3.13
CA PRO A 335 18.98 13.01 2.05
C PRO A 335 18.54 12.32 0.73
N LEU A 336 17.35 12.70 0.23
CA LEU A 336 16.68 11.99 -0.85
C LEU A 336 17.47 12.06 -2.16
N ASP A 337 18.01 13.23 -2.51
CA ASP A 337 18.78 13.44 -3.74
C ASP A 337 20.05 12.58 -3.72
N GLU A 338 20.70 12.48 -2.57
CA GLU A 338 21.90 11.69 -2.40
C GLU A 338 21.62 10.19 -2.43
N LEU A 339 20.56 9.72 -1.75
CA LEU A 339 20.10 8.32 -1.83
C LEU A 339 19.79 7.89 -3.26
N LEU A 340 19.32 8.81 -4.10
CA LEU A 340 19.00 8.55 -5.50
C LEU A 340 20.13 8.92 -6.47
N SER A 341 21.29 9.36 -5.96
CA SER A 341 22.41 9.74 -6.81
C SER A 341 23.11 8.52 -7.43
N SER A 342 23.63 8.70 -8.64
CA SER A 342 24.44 7.66 -9.29
C SER A 342 25.80 7.44 -8.60
N GLY A 343 26.30 8.44 -7.86
CA GLY A 343 27.52 8.36 -7.06
C GLY A 343 27.34 7.36 -5.92
N PHE A 344 26.31 7.57 -5.09
CA PHE A 344 25.98 6.67 -4.00
C PHE A 344 25.68 5.26 -4.49
N ALA A 345 24.90 5.14 -5.59
CA ALA A 345 24.59 3.84 -6.16
C ALA A 345 25.85 3.05 -6.59
N ARG A 346 26.88 3.70 -7.16
CA ARG A 346 28.16 3.03 -7.51
C ARG A 346 28.91 2.58 -6.26
N GLU A 347 28.95 3.39 -5.22
CA GLU A 347 29.56 3.02 -3.94
C GLU A 347 28.89 1.78 -3.35
N ARG A 348 27.54 1.77 -3.31
CA ARG A 348 26.77 0.63 -2.81
C ARG A 348 26.93 -0.61 -3.69
N ALA A 349 26.90 -0.47 -5.01
CA ALA A 349 27.07 -1.56 -5.96
C ALA A 349 28.41 -2.29 -5.81
N CYS A 350 29.47 -1.58 -5.46
CA CYS A 350 30.79 -2.15 -5.26
C CYS A 350 30.85 -3.20 -4.11
N LEU A 351 29.90 -3.16 -3.19
CA LEU A 351 29.81 -4.13 -2.10
C LEU A 351 29.24 -5.48 -2.54
N ILE A 352 28.56 -5.52 -3.70
CA ILE A 352 27.93 -6.74 -4.23
C ILE A 352 29.00 -7.60 -4.93
N LYS A 353 29.12 -8.84 -4.50
CA LYS A 353 29.99 -9.83 -5.14
C LYS A 353 29.16 -10.77 -6.01
N PRO A 354 29.59 -11.12 -7.23
CA PRO A 354 28.77 -11.89 -8.17
C PRO A 354 28.53 -13.34 -7.72
N ASP A 355 29.40 -13.87 -6.90
CA ASP A 355 29.48 -15.27 -6.51
C ASP A 355 28.99 -15.55 -5.09
N ARG A 356 28.78 -14.51 -4.26
CA ARG A 356 28.38 -14.70 -2.85
C ARG A 356 27.53 -13.55 -2.30
N ALA A 357 26.56 -13.90 -1.49
CA ALA A 357 25.74 -12.96 -0.74
C ALA A 357 26.50 -12.34 0.44
N ALA A 358 26.30 -11.05 0.67
CA ALA A 358 26.75 -10.39 1.89
C ALA A 358 25.96 -10.90 3.11
N ALA A 359 26.63 -11.11 4.23
CA ALA A 359 25.96 -11.44 5.49
C ALA A 359 25.02 -10.28 5.91
N ALA A 360 23.75 -10.60 6.15
CA ALA A 360 22.79 -9.63 6.64
C ALA A 360 22.66 -9.72 8.18
N PRO A 361 22.32 -8.59 8.85
CA PRO A 361 22.07 -7.27 8.25
C PRO A 361 23.37 -6.55 7.84
N VAL A 362 23.34 -5.88 6.68
CA VAL A 362 24.42 -5.00 6.25
C VAL A 362 24.23 -3.59 6.82
N ALA A 363 25.32 -2.86 7.00
CA ALA A 363 25.26 -1.48 7.47
C ALA A 363 24.76 -0.53 6.36
N PRO A 364 24.14 0.62 6.74
CA PRO A 364 23.81 1.67 5.80
C PRO A 364 25.08 2.32 5.24
N GLY A 365 24.97 2.91 4.05
CA GLY A 365 25.99 3.77 3.47
C GLY A 365 25.96 5.19 4.05
N SER A 366 26.77 6.08 3.49
CA SER A 366 26.82 7.51 3.86
C SER A 366 26.41 8.38 2.65
N PRO A 367 25.15 8.75 2.53
CA PRO A 367 24.68 9.62 1.45
C PRO A 367 25.04 11.10 1.76
N ASP A 368 26.32 11.44 1.65
CA ASP A 368 26.92 12.72 2.05
C ASP A 368 27.45 13.57 0.88
N GLY A 369 27.23 13.10 -0.37
CA GLY A 369 27.66 13.80 -1.58
C GLY A 369 29.12 13.52 -1.97
N SER A 370 29.88 12.77 -1.15
CA SER A 370 31.27 12.43 -1.40
C SER A 370 31.43 10.91 -1.51
N TYR A 371 31.49 10.40 -2.74
CA TYR A 371 31.46 8.96 -3.01
C TYR A 371 32.74 8.45 -3.61
N ALA A 372 33.34 7.46 -2.96
CA ALA A 372 34.47 6.69 -3.47
C ALA A 372 34.05 5.23 -3.68
N PRO A 373 34.47 4.60 -4.80
CA PRO A 373 34.16 3.20 -5.03
C PRO A 373 34.66 2.30 -3.89
N CYS A 374 33.81 1.35 -3.46
CA CYS A 374 34.17 0.29 -2.52
C CYS A 374 34.55 0.74 -1.09
N VAL A 375 33.96 1.82 -0.59
CA VAL A 375 34.10 2.17 0.83
C VAL A 375 33.40 1.11 1.68
N PRO A 376 34.08 0.47 2.66
CA PRO A 376 33.44 -0.48 3.56
C PRO A 376 32.31 0.24 4.34
N PRO A 377 31.12 -0.38 4.47
CA PRO A 377 30.04 0.20 5.26
C PRO A 377 30.43 0.26 6.73
N GLY A 378 29.84 1.21 7.46
CA GLY A 378 29.96 1.30 8.92
C GLY A 378 29.42 0.05 9.62
N THR A 379 29.62 -0.06 10.93
CA THR A 379 29.24 -1.25 11.70
C THR A 379 27.86 -1.20 12.35
N GLN A 380 27.15 -0.07 12.27
CA GLN A 380 25.84 0.09 12.91
C GLN A 380 24.73 -0.50 12.06
N THR A 381 24.13 -1.58 12.53
CA THR A 381 22.93 -2.17 11.94
C THR A 381 21.71 -1.91 12.83
N ARG A 382 20.53 -1.80 12.23
CA ARG A 382 19.28 -1.56 12.94
C ARG A 382 18.21 -2.57 12.54
N ALA A 383 17.47 -3.08 13.52
CA ALA A 383 16.27 -3.85 13.25
C ALA A 383 15.20 -2.94 12.62
N LEU A 384 14.58 -3.38 11.53
CA LEU A 384 13.49 -2.68 10.88
C LEU A 384 12.20 -2.83 11.71
N ALA A 385 11.40 -1.75 11.79
CA ALA A 385 10.06 -1.83 12.34
C ALA A 385 9.21 -2.81 11.51
N PHE A 386 8.30 -3.50 12.19
CA PHE A 386 7.33 -4.37 11.52
C PHE A 386 6.30 -3.50 10.80
N GLU A 387 6.09 -3.72 9.52
CA GLU A 387 5.00 -3.16 8.72
C GLU A 387 4.13 -4.32 8.27
N GLY A 388 2.83 -4.25 8.54
CA GLY A 388 1.88 -5.31 8.21
C GLY A 388 1.68 -5.50 6.70
N PRO A 389 1.32 -6.70 6.24
CA PRO A 389 1.23 -7.04 4.82
C PRO A 389 -0.06 -6.55 4.12
N GLN A 390 -0.86 -5.68 4.73
CA GLN A 390 -2.24 -5.40 4.33
C GLN A 390 -2.41 -4.01 3.70
N THR A 391 -2.82 -3.98 2.45
CA THR A 391 -2.99 -2.78 1.61
C THR A 391 -3.78 -3.21 0.39
N THR A 392 -4.24 -2.29 -0.42
CA THR A 392 -4.75 -2.56 -1.77
C THR A 392 -4.15 -1.60 -2.79
N HIS A 393 -4.14 -1.99 -4.05
CA HIS A 393 -3.62 -1.17 -5.13
C HIS A 393 -4.54 -1.22 -6.35
N LEU A 394 -4.66 -0.09 -7.05
CA LEU A 394 -5.38 0.02 -8.31
C LEU A 394 -4.61 0.87 -9.31
N ASN A 395 -4.81 0.57 -10.60
CA ASN A 395 -4.33 1.39 -11.70
C ASN A 395 -5.48 1.73 -12.64
N VAL A 396 -5.50 2.96 -13.14
CA VAL A 396 -6.48 3.44 -14.13
C VAL A 396 -5.77 4.24 -15.20
N ALA A 397 -6.13 3.99 -16.46
CA ALA A 397 -5.77 4.85 -17.60
C ALA A 397 -7.02 5.29 -18.35
N ASP A 398 -7.04 6.50 -18.86
CA ASP A 398 -8.13 7.03 -19.67
C ASP A 398 -7.78 7.12 -21.16
N LYS A 399 -8.76 7.52 -21.97
CA LYS A 399 -8.60 7.69 -23.43
C LYS A 399 -7.70 8.86 -23.83
N TRP A 400 -7.42 9.79 -22.92
CA TRP A 400 -6.54 10.93 -23.17
C TRP A 400 -5.09 10.63 -22.81
N GLY A 401 -4.82 9.46 -22.19
CA GLY A 401 -3.50 9.02 -21.81
C GLY A 401 -3.10 9.38 -20.38
N ASN A 402 -4.00 9.93 -19.58
CA ASN A 402 -3.75 10.10 -18.15
C ASN A 402 -3.70 8.74 -17.44
N VAL A 403 -2.83 8.62 -16.45
CA VAL A 403 -2.62 7.36 -15.72
C VAL A 403 -2.55 7.64 -14.23
N VAL A 404 -3.29 6.88 -13.44
CA VAL A 404 -3.22 6.86 -11.98
C VAL A 404 -2.71 5.50 -11.52
N ALA A 405 -1.72 5.46 -10.64
CA ALA A 405 -1.40 4.34 -9.78
C ALA A 405 -1.70 4.76 -8.35
N TYR A 406 -2.57 4.03 -7.66
CA TYR A 406 -3.06 4.40 -6.34
C TYR A 406 -3.00 3.24 -5.36
N THR A 407 -2.31 3.45 -4.26
CA THR A 407 -2.21 2.50 -3.15
C THR A 407 -2.94 3.06 -1.94
N LEU A 408 -3.90 2.30 -1.39
CA LEU A 408 -4.70 2.66 -0.21
C LEU A 408 -4.49 1.65 0.92
N SER A 409 -4.60 2.12 2.15
CA SER A 409 -4.44 1.27 3.33
C SER A 409 -5.26 1.76 4.52
N ILE A 410 -5.49 0.85 5.46
CA ILE A 410 -5.83 1.12 6.86
C ILE A 410 -4.82 0.40 7.79
N GLU A 411 -3.70 0.00 7.28
CA GLU A 411 -2.55 -0.73 7.80
C GLU A 411 -2.86 -2.23 7.98
N GLN A 412 -3.26 -2.78 9.11
CA GLN A 412 -3.57 -4.21 9.30
C GLN A 412 -4.93 -4.59 8.68
N PHE A 413 -5.15 -5.90 8.40
CA PHE A 413 -6.49 -6.37 8.04
C PHE A 413 -7.51 -5.96 9.11
N GLY A 414 -8.45 -5.09 8.73
CA GLY A 414 -9.43 -4.53 9.63
C GLY A 414 -8.91 -3.35 10.48
N GLY A 415 -7.76 -2.78 10.13
CA GLY A 415 -7.22 -1.59 10.79
C GLY A 415 -7.09 -1.77 12.30
N SER A 416 -7.50 -0.77 13.06
CA SER A 416 -7.58 -0.84 14.53
C SER A 416 -8.66 -1.79 15.05
N GLY A 417 -9.51 -2.35 14.19
CA GLY A 417 -10.71 -3.08 14.60
C GLY A 417 -11.84 -2.18 15.09
N ILE A 418 -11.67 -0.86 15.09
CA ILE A 418 -12.62 0.11 15.61
C ILE A 418 -13.45 0.68 14.46
N THR A 419 -14.76 0.42 14.48
CA THR A 419 -15.72 1.06 13.57
C THR A 419 -16.34 2.29 14.26
N VAL A 420 -16.45 3.41 13.53
CA VAL A 420 -17.20 4.58 14.03
C VAL A 420 -18.68 4.23 14.12
N PRO A 421 -19.31 4.36 15.30
CA PRO A 421 -20.69 3.92 15.51
C PRO A 421 -21.68 4.51 14.50
N GLY A 422 -22.44 3.65 13.80
CA GLY A 422 -23.45 4.05 12.80
C GLY A 422 -22.88 4.66 11.51
N ARG A 423 -21.55 4.57 11.28
CA ARG A 423 -20.89 5.13 10.09
C ARG A 423 -20.36 4.11 9.10
N GLY A 424 -20.24 2.84 9.51
CA GLY A 424 -19.98 1.70 8.63
C GLY A 424 -18.56 1.60 8.07
N PHE A 425 -17.57 2.32 8.60
CA PHE A 425 -16.18 2.21 8.19
C PHE A 425 -15.24 1.98 9.37
N LEU A 426 -14.18 1.21 9.11
CA LEU A 426 -13.10 0.95 10.06
C LEU A 426 -12.11 2.13 10.09
N LEU A 427 -11.56 2.37 11.27
CA LEU A 427 -10.43 3.28 11.46
C LEU A 427 -9.12 2.51 11.29
N ASN A 428 -8.13 3.19 10.72
CA ASN A 428 -6.78 2.67 10.54
C ASN A 428 -6.07 2.40 11.87
N ASN A 429 -4.98 1.66 11.81
CA ASN A 429 -3.98 1.57 12.87
C ASN A 429 -2.59 2.03 12.36
N GLU A 430 -2.57 2.97 11.45
CA GLU A 430 -1.40 3.36 10.66
C GLU A 430 -0.22 3.87 11.52
N LEU A 431 -0.50 4.38 12.74
CA LEU A 431 0.57 4.85 13.63
C LEU A 431 1.43 3.71 14.19
N THR A 432 1.01 2.45 14.02
CA THR A 432 1.85 1.29 14.39
C THR A 432 3.00 1.05 13.40
N ASP A 433 3.03 1.77 12.28
CA ASP A 433 4.20 1.82 11.39
C ASP A 433 5.36 2.66 11.93
N PHE A 434 5.15 3.45 12.99
CA PHE A 434 6.25 4.08 13.71
C PHE A 434 7.13 3.05 14.43
N SER A 435 8.38 3.42 14.67
CA SER A 435 9.28 2.67 15.57
C SER A 435 8.80 2.84 17.02
N PHE A 436 8.56 1.74 17.72
CA PHE A 436 8.02 1.79 19.09
C PHE A 436 9.08 2.14 20.14
N GLN A 437 10.35 1.83 19.85
CA GLN A 437 11.42 2.03 20.80
C GLN A 437 12.40 3.09 20.31
N PRO A 438 12.60 4.16 21.08
CA PRO A 438 13.71 5.10 20.83
C PRO A 438 15.06 4.38 20.85
N PRO A 439 16.04 4.86 20.05
CA PRO A 439 17.40 4.31 20.08
C PRO A 439 18.04 4.50 21.45
N ALA A 440 18.95 3.60 21.81
CA ALA A 440 19.73 3.75 23.03
C ALA A 440 20.63 5.01 22.96
N PRO A 441 21.02 5.59 24.10
CA PRO A 441 21.96 6.72 24.14
C PRO A 441 23.23 6.42 23.33
N GLY A 442 23.64 7.37 22.50
CA GLY A 442 24.81 7.23 21.62
C GLY A 442 24.56 6.52 20.28
N GLN A 443 23.38 5.97 20.08
CA GLN A 443 22.97 5.44 18.77
C GLN A 443 22.45 6.55 17.86
N ALA A 444 22.52 6.32 16.56
CA ALA A 444 21.98 7.24 15.56
C ALA A 444 20.47 7.45 15.73
N PRO A 445 19.96 8.69 15.53
CA PRO A 445 18.53 8.99 15.63
C PRO A 445 17.69 8.10 14.70
N ASP A 446 16.48 7.78 15.15
CA ASP A 446 15.50 7.06 14.32
C ASP A 446 14.59 8.05 13.60
N PRO A 447 14.65 8.13 12.26
CA PRO A 447 13.80 9.03 11.50
C PRO A 447 12.31 8.66 11.58
N ASN A 448 11.97 7.44 12.02
CA ASN A 448 10.60 6.92 12.09
C ASN A 448 10.03 6.85 13.51
N LEU A 449 10.56 7.58 14.47
CA LEU A 449 9.91 7.73 15.79
C LEU A 449 8.61 8.54 15.70
N PRO A 450 7.60 8.25 16.53
CA PRO A 450 6.39 9.06 16.62
C PRO A 450 6.69 10.52 16.94
N GLY A 451 5.77 11.40 16.57
CA GLY A 451 5.87 12.83 16.91
C GLY A 451 4.62 13.59 16.52
N PRO A 452 4.43 14.83 17.02
CA PRO A 452 3.28 15.66 16.73
C PRO A 452 3.08 15.89 15.22
N ARG A 453 1.91 15.51 14.70
CA ARG A 453 1.54 15.66 13.27
C ARG A 453 2.56 15.05 12.29
N LYS A 454 3.30 14.05 12.74
CA LYS A 454 4.24 13.30 11.91
C LYS A 454 3.54 12.15 11.22
N ARG A 455 3.90 11.89 9.96
CA ARG A 455 3.45 10.73 9.20
C ARG A 455 4.38 9.56 9.47
N PRO A 456 3.88 8.36 9.79
CA PRO A 456 4.74 7.19 9.87
C PRO A 456 5.28 6.83 8.47
N ARG A 457 6.52 6.36 8.43
CA ARG A 457 7.11 5.85 7.19
C ARG A 457 6.23 4.75 6.60
N SER A 458 6.07 4.77 5.28
CA SER A 458 5.31 3.77 4.53
C SER A 458 6.19 3.04 3.52
N SER A 459 5.80 1.82 3.15
CA SER A 459 6.37 1.08 2.03
C SER A 459 5.51 1.12 0.76
N MET A 460 4.38 1.81 0.76
CA MET A 460 3.50 1.92 -0.41
C MET A 460 4.24 2.53 -1.61
N SER A 461 4.25 1.82 -2.73
CA SER A 461 5.07 2.14 -3.91
C SER A 461 4.21 2.20 -5.19
N PRO A 462 3.21 3.10 -5.28
CA PRO A 462 2.56 3.32 -6.57
C PRO A 462 3.61 3.86 -7.55
N THR A 463 3.86 3.13 -8.64
CA THR A 463 4.99 3.39 -9.54
C THR A 463 4.51 3.58 -10.98
N LEU A 464 5.04 4.62 -11.63
CA LEU A 464 4.88 4.88 -13.05
C LEU A 464 6.23 4.78 -13.77
N VAL A 465 6.25 4.11 -14.91
CA VAL A 465 7.40 4.05 -15.79
C VAL A 465 7.06 4.73 -17.09
N LEU A 466 7.86 5.70 -17.47
CA LEU A 466 7.74 6.39 -18.76
C LEU A 466 8.85 5.92 -19.70
N LYS A 467 8.55 5.93 -21.00
CA LYS A 467 9.52 5.80 -22.07
C LYS A 467 9.28 6.93 -23.07
N ASP A 468 10.33 7.69 -23.39
CA ASP A 468 10.26 8.86 -24.27
C ASP A 468 9.16 9.87 -23.83
N GLY A 469 9.04 10.08 -22.50
CA GLY A 469 8.07 10.97 -21.88
C GLY A 469 6.61 10.50 -21.95
N ARG A 470 6.35 9.23 -22.28
CA ARG A 470 5.01 8.62 -22.36
C ARG A 470 4.87 7.43 -21.42
N PRO A 471 3.70 7.17 -20.85
CA PRO A 471 3.48 6.02 -19.99
C PRO A 471 3.84 4.71 -20.70
N LYS A 472 4.64 3.89 -20.04
CA LYS A 472 4.98 2.52 -20.45
C LYS A 472 4.37 1.51 -19.50
N LEU A 473 4.52 1.72 -18.17
CA LEU A 473 3.98 0.85 -17.13
C LEU A 473 3.36 1.70 -16.02
N ALA A 474 2.32 1.16 -15.38
CA ALA A 474 1.85 1.56 -14.06
C ALA A 474 1.74 0.29 -13.23
N VAL A 475 2.36 0.23 -12.06
CA VAL A 475 2.39 -0.97 -11.22
C VAL A 475 2.34 -0.63 -9.74
N GLY A 476 1.80 -1.55 -8.97
CA GLY A 476 1.85 -1.53 -7.52
C GLY A 476 1.23 -2.79 -6.93
N THR A 477 1.34 -2.91 -5.62
CA THR A 477 0.92 -4.11 -4.90
C THR A 477 0.59 -3.78 -3.45
N PRO A 478 -0.28 -4.52 -2.78
CA PRO A 478 -0.29 -4.63 -1.32
C PRO A 478 0.92 -5.43 -0.82
N GLY A 479 1.19 -5.38 0.50
CA GLY A 479 2.20 -6.27 1.08
C GLY A 479 3.03 -5.67 2.22
N GLY A 480 2.69 -4.50 2.78
CA GLY A 480 3.49 -3.83 3.81
C GLY A 480 4.94 -3.66 3.34
N SER A 481 5.91 -3.99 4.17
CA SER A 481 7.33 -3.85 3.80
C SER A 481 7.78 -4.71 2.61
N THR A 482 6.98 -5.70 2.14
CA THR A 482 7.29 -6.45 0.92
C THR A 482 6.86 -5.74 -0.37
N ILE A 483 6.10 -4.65 -0.29
CA ILE A 483 5.65 -3.87 -1.45
C ILE A 483 6.83 -3.42 -2.30
N ILE A 484 7.85 -2.85 -1.67
CA ILE A 484 9.05 -2.31 -2.33
C ILE A 484 9.75 -3.38 -3.15
N THR A 485 10.03 -4.52 -2.53
CA THR A 485 10.71 -5.63 -3.20
C THR A 485 9.85 -6.27 -4.29
N THR A 486 8.54 -6.32 -4.11
CA THR A 486 7.62 -6.84 -5.12
C THR A 486 7.58 -5.92 -6.35
N VAL A 487 7.45 -4.60 -6.16
CA VAL A 487 7.51 -3.64 -7.27
C VAL A 487 8.86 -3.71 -7.97
N LEU A 488 9.96 -3.71 -7.22
CA LEU A 488 11.31 -3.85 -7.78
C LEU A 488 11.45 -5.14 -8.60
N GLN A 489 10.99 -6.29 -8.08
CA GLN A 489 11.08 -7.57 -8.80
C GLN A 489 10.23 -7.55 -10.08
N ILE A 490 9.04 -6.96 -10.07
CA ILE A 490 8.21 -6.80 -11.28
C ILE A 490 8.93 -5.96 -12.32
N LEU A 491 9.55 -4.84 -11.91
CA LEU A 491 10.32 -3.99 -12.83
C LEU A 491 11.52 -4.73 -13.42
N VAL A 492 12.30 -5.45 -12.61
CA VAL A 492 13.42 -6.28 -13.08
C VAL A 492 12.93 -7.37 -14.04
N ASN A 493 11.87 -8.10 -13.67
CA ASN A 493 11.30 -9.14 -14.53
C ASN A 493 10.86 -8.58 -15.89
N ARG A 494 10.22 -7.40 -15.90
CA ARG A 494 9.68 -6.81 -17.12
C ARG A 494 10.74 -6.10 -17.95
N ILE A 495 11.63 -5.32 -17.33
CA ILE A 495 12.58 -4.43 -18.02
C ILE A 495 13.87 -5.18 -18.36
N ASP A 496 14.45 -5.91 -17.42
CA ASP A 496 15.74 -6.59 -17.58
C ASP A 496 15.58 -8.01 -18.14
N LEU A 497 14.63 -8.78 -17.61
CA LEU A 497 14.44 -10.18 -18.00
C LEU A 497 13.46 -10.36 -19.16
N GLY A 498 12.86 -9.28 -19.67
CA GLY A 498 12.05 -9.28 -20.89
C GLY A 498 10.73 -10.03 -20.80
N MET A 499 10.26 -10.39 -19.59
CA MET A 499 8.95 -11.01 -19.40
C MET A 499 7.84 -10.06 -19.83
N ASP A 500 6.73 -10.56 -20.38
CA ASP A 500 5.51 -9.74 -20.52
C ASP A 500 4.92 -9.39 -19.14
N LEU A 501 4.07 -8.36 -19.08
CA LEU A 501 3.55 -7.89 -17.80
C LEU A 501 2.75 -8.96 -17.04
N PRO A 502 1.86 -9.77 -17.67
CA PRO A 502 1.19 -10.87 -16.99
C PRO A 502 2.15 -11.87 -16.34
N THR A 503 3.19 -12.29 -17.06
CA THR A 503 4.23 -13.19 -16.56
C THR A 503 5.04 -12.54 -15.44
N ALA A 504 5.44 -11.28 -15.59
CA ALA A 504 6.22 -10.55 -14.58
C ALA A 504 5.44 -10.37 -13.26
N LEU A 505 4.13 -10.09 -13.33
CA LEU A 505 3.28 -9.98 -12.16
C LEU A 505 3.05 -11.33 -11.47
N ASN A 506 2.89 -12.41 -12.24
CA ASN A 506 2.59 -13.74 -11.71
C ASN A 506 3.84 -14.54 -11.28
N ALA A 507 5.02 -14.08 -11.65
CA ALA A 507 6.28 -14.75 -11.30
C ALA A 507 6.38 -15.01 -9.77
N PRO A 508 6.96 -16.15 -9.35
CA PRO A 508 7.24 -16.43 -7.95
C PRO A 508 8.11 -15.33 -7.32
N ARG A 509 7.82 -14.98 -6.08
CA ARG A 509 8.42 -13.81 -5.40
C ARG A 509 9.36 -14.19 -4.27
N ALA A 510 10.39 -13.36 -4.12
CA ALA A 510 11.26 -13.34 -2.95
C ALA A 510 11.42 -11.91 -2.44
N THR A 511 11.71 -11.76 -1.15
CA THR A 511 11.91 -10.47 -0.50
C THR A 511 13.14 -10.51 0.40
N GLN A 512 14.06 -9.56 0.19
CA GLN A 512 15.21 -9.32 1.07
C GLN A 512 15.12 -7.89 1.60
N ARG A 513 14.97 -7.77 2.92
CA ARG A 513 14.71 -6.50 3.61
C ARG A 513 15.78 -6.20 4.65
N ASN A 514 17.03 -6.54 4.33
CA ASN A 514 18.18 -6.47 5.23
C ASN A 514 18.02 -7.37 6.47
N THR A 515 17.32 -8.49 6.30
CA THR A 515 17.14 -9.54 7.32
C THR A 515 18.11 -10.69 7.06
N PRO A 516 18.49 -11.49 8.09
CA PRO A 516 19.35 -12.66 7.90
C PRO A 516 18.81 -13.66 6.88
N GLN A 517 17.47 -13.77 6.76
CA GLN A 517 16.78 -14.63 5.81
C GLN A 517 16.29 -13.85 4.58
N VAL A 518 16.22 -14.53 3.46
CA VAL A 518 15.43 -14.16 2.29
C VAL A 518 14.10 -14.89 2.42
N PHE A 519 13.01 -14.18 2.63
CA PHE A 519 11.69 -14.81 2.61
C PHE A 519 11.18 -14.92 1.17
N ALA A 520 10.64 -16.08 0.82
CA ALA A 520 10.19 -16.33 -0.55
C ALA A 520 8.92 -17.21 -0.59
N GLU A 521 8.22 -17.15 -1.71
CA GLU A 521 7.14 -18.09 -2.02
C GLU A 521 7.74 -19.47 -2.32
N GLN A 522 7.02 -20.55 -2.00
CA GLN A 522 7.52 -21.91 -2.20
C GLN A 522 7.95 -22.19 -3.66
N PRO A 523 7.18 -21.77 -4.70
CA PRO A 523 7.62 -21.96 -6.09
C PRO A 523 8.93 -21.22 -6.45
N PHE A 524 9.26 -20.12 -5.75
CA PHE A 524 10.55 -19.45 -5.91
C PHE A 524 11.67 -20.29 -5.32
N ILE A 525 11.46 -20.83 -4.12
CA ILE A 525 12.44 -21.69 -3.42
C ILE A 525 12.69 -22.95 -4.24
N ASP A 526 11.66 -23.60 -4.72
CA ASP A 526 11.75 -24.82 -5.52
C ASP A 526 12.56 -24.61 -6.81
N ARG A 527 12.40 -23.44 -7.44
CA ARG A 527 13.06 -23.14 -8.72
C ARG A 527 14.47 -22.62 -8.59
N TYR A 528 14.75 -21.76 -7.61
CA TYR A 528 16.01 -21.02 -7.51
C TYR A 528 16.77 -21.25 -6.19
N GLY A 529 16.15 -21.93 -5.23
CA GLY A 529 16.64 -22.01 -3.85
C GLY A 529 18.01 -22.66 -3.74
N ARG A 530 18.24 -23.77 -4.44
CA ARG A 530 19.54 -24.47 -4.41
C ARG A 530 20.69 -23.58 -4.91
N ASP A 531 20.49 -22.92 -6.04
CA ASP A 531 21.55 -22.16 -6.69
C ASP A 531 21.82 -20.82 -5.99
N LEU A 532 20.77 -20.20 -5.39
CA LEU A 532 20.94 -19.03 -4.54
C LEU A 532 21.56 -19.38 -3.18
N ALA A 533 21.24 -20.55 -2.61
CA ALA A 533 21.85 -21.03 -1.37
C ALA A 533 23.35 -21.32 -1.57
N ALA A 534 23.76 -21.83 -2.74
CA ALA A 534 25.17 -22.00 -3.09
C ALA A 534 25.95 -20.68 -3.10
N ARG A 535 25.27 -19.54 -3.29
CA ARG A 535 25.84 -18.19 -3.15
C ARG A 535 25.72 -17.62 -1.74
N GLY A 536 25.19 -18.38 -0.78
CA GLY A 536 25.09 -17.98 0.63
C GLY A 536 23.78 -17.30 1.02
N HIS A 537 22.76 -17.23 0.14
CA HIS A 537 21.43 -16.78 0.54
C HIS A 537 20.71 -17.83 1.40
N ARG A 538 20.11 -17.39 2.50
CA ARG A 538 19.31 -18.24 3.39
C ARG A 538 17.83 -18.04 3.06
N LEU A 539 17.28 -18.91 2.21
CA LEU A 539 15.87 -18.83 1.81
C LEU A 539 14.98 -19.55 2.81
N GLU A 540 13.88 -18.89 3.19
CA GLU A 540 12.83 -19.44 4.04
C GLU A 540 11.45 -19.12 3.44
N PRO A 541 10.43 -20.01 3.62
CA PRO A 541 9.07 -19.71 3.22
C PRO A 541 8.56 -18.42 3.87
N PHE A 542 7.81 -17.60 3.12
CA PHE A 542 7.25 -16.35 3.65
C PHE A 542 6.22 -16.64 4.75
N PRO A 543 6.40 -16.13 5.96
CA PRO A 543 5.56 -16.48 7.11
C PRO A 543 4.26 -15.65 7.20
N GLY A 544 4.11 -14.60 6.37
CA GLY A 544 3.01 -13.62 6.49
C GLY A 544 1.63 -14.20 6.20
N PRO A 545 0.56 -13.52 6.66
CA PRO A 545 -0.81 -13.87 6.31
C PRO A 545 -1.22 -13.32 4.93
N PRO A 546 -1.76 -14.16 4.01
CA PRO A 546 -1.74 -15.62 4.09
C PRO A 546 -0.31 -16.14 3.96
N ALA A 547 -0.01 -17.23 4.69
CA ALA A 547 1.32 -17.84 4.67
C ALA A 547 1.71 -18.25 3.24
N GLY A 548 2.97 -18.01 2.89
CA GLY A 548 3.51 -18.36 1.57
C GLY A 548 3.10 -17.42 0.43
N VAL A 549 2.42 -16.30 0.68
CA VAL A 549 1.95 -15.36 -0.37
C VAL A 549 2.56 -13.97 -0.17
N ILE A 550 3.22 -13.43 -1.18
CA ILE A 550 3.82 -12.10 -1.17
C ILE A 550 3.05 -11.17 -2.12
N GLY A 551 2.29 -10.23 -1.56
CA GLY A 551 1.56 -9.21 -2.30
C GLY A 551 0.39 -9.76 -3.15
N ALA A 552 -0.23 -8.87 -3.93
CA ALA A 552 -1.24 -9.16 -4.95
C ALA A 552 -1.22 -8.01 -5.96
N ALA A 553 -0.28 -8.04 -6.89
CA ALA A 553 0.05 -6.91 -7.74
C ALA A 553 -1.00 -6.66 -8.83
N THR A 554 -1.16 -5.40 -9.20
CA THR A 554 -1.90 -5.00 -10.39
C THR A 554 -1.07 -4.03 -11.24
N GLY A 555 -1.33 -3.98 -12.55
CA GLY A 555 -0.58 -3.10 -13.44
C GLY A 555 -1.28 -2.80 -14.75
N LEU A 556 -0.75 -1.79 -15.44
CA LEU A 556 -1.09 -1.46 -16.82
C LEU A 556 0.19 -1.43 -17.65
N GLU A 557 0.13 -1.93 -18.87
CA GLU A 557 1.19 -1.76 -19.87
C GLU A 557 0.65 -1.11 -21.15
N PHE A 558 1.33 -0.07 -21.60
CA PHE A 558 1.04 0.61 -22.86
C PHE A 558 1.84 -0.06 -23.98
N LEU A 559 1.16 -0.93 -24.74
CA LEU A 559 1.78 -1.76 -25.78
C LEU A 559 2.13 -0.94 -27.02
N ARG A 560 1.24 -0.02 -27.40
CA ARG A 560 1.39 0.98 -28.47
C ARG A 560 0.41 2.13 -28.23
N PRO A 561 0.50 3.24 -28.98
CA PRO A 561 -0.42 4.36 -28.80
C PRO A 561 -1.90 3.92 -28.79
N GLY A 562 -2.59 4.24 -27.70
CA GLY A 562 -4.00 3.91 -27.46
C GLY A 562 -4.30 2.48 -27.05
N LEU A 563 -3.39 1.52 -27.23
CA LEU A 563 -3.58 0.12 -26.83
C LEU A 563 -2.94 -0.14 -25.47
N VAL A 564 -3.78 -0.47 -24.49
CA VAL A 564 -3.38 -0.73 -23.11
C VAL A 564 -3.75 -2.17 -22.73
N GLN A 565 -2.83 -2.86 -22.07
CA GLN A 565 -3.09 -4.12 -21.37
C GLN A 565 -3.22 -3.84 -19.87
N ALA A 566 -4.37 -4.19 -19.31
CA ALA A 566 -4.59 -4.22 -17.87
C ALA A 566 -4.31 -5.63 -17.34
N VAL A 567 -3.59 -5.72 -16.23
CA VAL A 567 -3.22 -6.98 -15.61
C VAL A 567 -3.51 -6.91 -14.12
N ALA A 568 -4.14 -7.93 -13.58
CA ALA A 568 -4.35 -8.14 -12.15
C ALA A 568 -3.83 -9.53 -11.77
N GLU A 569 -3.48 -9.69 -10.52
CA GLU A 569 -3.02 -10.97 -9.99
C GLU A 569 -4.03 -12.08 -10.28
N PRO A 570 -3.62 -13.25 -10.81
CA PRO A 570 -4.56 -14.31 -11.13
C PRO A 570 -5.01 -15.14 -9.93
N THR A 571 -4.17 -15.30 -8.91
CA THR A 571 -4.38 -16.25 -7.80
C THR A 571 -4.18 -15.69 -6.42
N ARG A 572 -3.13 -14.86 -6.19
CA ARG A 572 -2.82 -14.34 -4.87
C ARG A 572 -3.96 -13.48 -4.35
N ARG A 573 -4.35 -13.69 -3.09
CA ARG A 573 -5.49 -13.01 -2.44
C ARG A 573 -6.79 -13.12 -3.24
N GLY A 574 -7.08 -14.33 -3.74
CA GLY A 574 -8.31 -14.59 -4.49
C GLY A 574 -8.35 -14.00 -5.90
N GLY A 575 -7.21 -13.49 -6.41
CA GLY A 575 -7.11 -12.89 -7.72
C GLY A 575 -7.71 -11.48 -7.80
N GLY A 576 -7.45 -10.80 -8.91
CA GLY A 576 -7.94 -9.45 -9.19
C GLY A 576 -8.75 -9.35 -10.48
N SER A 577 -9.11 -8.13 -10.87
CA SER A 577 -9.97 -7.85 -12.02
C SER A 577 -9.38 -6.75 -12.91
N ALA A 578 -9.06 -7.12 -14.14
CA ALA A 578 -8.57 -6.26 -15.21
C ALA A 578 -9.66 -6.03 -16.25
N LEU A 579 -9.94 -4.79 -16.61
CA LEU A 579 -10.97 -4.41 -17.59
C LEU A 579 -10.47 -3.31 -18.52
N VAL A 580 -11.03 -3.26 -19.74
CA VAL A 580 -10.78 -2.20 -20.72
C VAL A 580 -12.10 -1.66 -21.29
N VAL A 581 -12.10 -0.41 -21.70
CA VAL A 581 -13.33 0.24 -22.22
C VAL A 581 -13.80 -0.42 -23.51
N ARG A 582 -12.89 -0.70 -24.44
CA ARG A 582 -13.15 -1.38 -25.71
C ARG A 582 -12.10 -2.49 -25.89
N PRO A 583 -12.46 -3.76 -25.72
CA PRO A 583 -11.55 -4.89 -25.95
C PRO A 583 -10.96 -4.86 -27.35
N SER A 584 -9.68 -5.22 -27.48
CA SER A 584 -9.08 -5.56 -28.79
C SER A 584 -9.66 -6.90 -29.25
N ARG A 585 -9.95 -7.03 -30.52
CA ARG A 585 -10.34 -8.29 -31.13
C ARG A 585 -9.16 -9.24 -31.23
#